data_25e3980552c55933aebf59017bc6b223
#
_entry.id   25e3980552c55933aebf59017bc6b223
#
_cell.length_a   1.000
_cell.length_b   1.000
_cell.length_c   1.000
_cell.angle_alpha   90.00
_cell.angle_beta   90.00
_cell.angle_gamma   90.00
#
_symmetry.space_group_name_H-M   'P 1'
#
loop_
_entity.id
_entity.type
_entity.pdbx_description
1 polymer ?
#
loop_
_entity_poly.entity_id
_entity_poly.type
_entity_poly.pdbx_seq_one_letter_code
_entity_poly.pdbx_strand_id
1 'polypeptide(L)'
;MKRCGAKPYKGKEKNIFVSYCHKDKKYVFPIIEQMAKDGYRIWYDEGIDPGSEWPEIIATHLNSCDSCIAFISENSLNSHNCRREVNFALLKKKRFFSVVLEEVQMSLGMEMQLSATQSIFKYTYSSDKEFFTKLYEAKFLQECLGDPNPDIIVSKPSDYTENLKDLFGSDDLVRKPFSDKWFLE
;
A
#
# COMPACT_ATOMS: atom_id res chain seq x y z
N MET A 1 5.82 -14.41 -12.55
CA MET A 1 5.20 -13.56 -11.51
C MET A 1 4.16 -12.66 -12.16
N LYS A 2 2.91 -12.71 -11.69
CA LYS A 2 1.84 -11.88 -12.27
C LYS A 2 2.15 -10.40 -11.99
N ARG A 3 2.03 -9.55 -13.02
CA ARG A 3 2.14 -8.09 -12.89
C ARG A 3 0.80 -7.50 -12.47
N CYS A 4 0.81 -6.33 -11.87
CA CYS A 4 -0.41 -5.59 -11.60
C CYS A 4 -1.12 -5.25 -12.92
N GLY A 5 -2.45 -5.39 -12.95
CA GLY A 5 -3.26 -5.04 -14.13
C GLY A 5 -3.37 -3.52 -14.37
N ALA A 6 -3.13 -2.72 -13.33
CA ALA A 6 -3.08 -1.27 -13.44
C ALA A 6 -1.65 -0.81 -13.76
N LYS A 7 -1.47 0.10 -14.71
CA LYS A 7 -0.16 0.70 -15.00
C LYS A 7 0.10 1.88 -14.06
N PRO A 8 1.34 2.05 -13.55
CA PRO A 8 1.69 3.23 -12.79
C PRO A 8 1.43 4.52 -13.56
N TYR A 9 0.80 5.49 -12.90
CA TYR A 9 0.49 6.79 -13.48
C TYR A 9 1.77 7.56 -13.84
N LYS A 10 1.82 8.14 -15.04
CA LYS A 10 2.98 8.88 -15.56
C LYS A 10 2.66 10.34 -15.94
N GLY A 11 1.45 10.80 -15.62
CA GLY A 11 1.03 12.17 -15.94
C GLY A 11 1.55 13.20 -14.93
N LYS A 12 1.14 14.46 -15.12
CA LYS A 12 1.55 15.61 -14.29
C LYS A 12 0.47 16.06 -13.30
N GLU A 13 -0.71 15.45 -13.35
CA GLU A 13 -1.80 15.81 -12.47
C GLU A 13 -1.61 15.20 -11.07
N LYS A 14 -2.41 15.69 -10.12
CA LYS A 14 -2.40 15.17 -8.75
C LYS A 14 -2.53 13.67 -8.73
N ASN A 15 -1.63 13.01 -7.99
CA ASN A 15 -1.54 11.56 -7.95
C ASN A 15 -1.14 11.06 -6.56
N ILE A 16 -1.35 9.77 -6.38
CA ILE A 16 -1.09 9.03 -5.15
C ILE A 16 0.18 8.20 -5.34
N PHE A 17 1.15 8.37 -4.47
CA PHE A 17 2.27 7.44 -4.33
C PHE A 17 1.86 6.29 -3.41
N VAL A 18 2.10 5.06 -3.83
CA VAL A 18 1.84 3.86 -3.03
C VAL A 18 3.16 3.23 -2.59
N SER A 19 3.38 3.21 -1.27
CA SER A 19 4.47 2.50 -0.62
C SER A 19 3.98 1.14 -0.13
N TYR A 20 4.68 0.06 -0.49
CA TYR A 20 4.34 -1.29 -0.07
C TYR A 20 5.55 -2.23 -0.14
N CYS A 21 5.55 -3.30 0.64
CA CYS A 21 6.54 -4.35 0.50
C CYS A 21 6.19 -5.28 -0.67
N HIS A 22 7.14 -5.58 -1.54
CA HIS A 22 6.93 -6.47 -2.70
C HIS A 22 6.45 -7.88 -2.33
N LYS A 23 6.70 -8.34 -1.10
CA LYS A 23 6.17 -9.60 -0.57
C LYS A 23 4.64 -9.56 -0.38
N ASP A 24 4.05 -8.37 -0.31
CA ASP A 24 2.61 -8.17 -0.07
C ASP A 24 1.81 -7.95 -1.37
N LYS A 25 2.43 -8.10 -2.54
CA LYS A 25 1.80 -7.89 -3.85
C LYS A 25 0.42 -8.53 -3.98
N LYS A 26 0.26 -9.74 -3.46
CA LYS A 26 -1.02 -10.49 -3.53
C LYS A 26 -2.18 -9.78 -2.82
N TYR A 27 -1.89 -8.94 -1.83
CA TYR A 27 -2.89 -8.17 -1.09
C TYR A 27 -3.02 -6.74 -1.61
N VAL A 28 -1.91 -6.16 -2.04
CA VAL A 28 -1.83 -4.74 -2.44
C VAL A 28 -2.29 -4.53 -3.88
N PHE A 29 -1.90 -5.40 -4.81
CA PHE A 29 -2.25 -5.22 -6.23
C PHE A 29 -3.74 -5.22 -6.51
N PRO A 30 -4.58 -6.11 -5.92
CA PRO A 30 -6.04 -6.00 -6.09
C PRO A 30 -6.60 -4.65 -5.63
N ILE A 31 -6.02 -4.06 -4.57
CA ILE A 31 -6.45 -2.74 -4.08
C ILE A 31 -6.05 -1.64 -5.07
N ILE A 32 -4.79 -1.65 -5.54
CA ILE A 32 -4.31 -0.70 -6.57
C ILE A 32 -5.16 -0.81 -7.84
N GLU A 33 -5.44 -2.02 -8.29
CA GLU A 33 -6.24 -2.29 -9.49
C GLU A 33 -7.67 -1.75 -9.35
N GLN A 34 -8.30 -1.98 -8.20
CA GLN A 34 -9.64 -1.45 -7.96
C GLN A 34 -9.63 0.08 -7.92
N MET A 35 -8.71 0.69 -7.19
CA MET A 35 -8.60 2.15 -7.13
C MET A 35 -8.32 2.75 -8.52
N ALA A 36 -7.43 2.14 -9.30
CA ALA A 36 -7.14 2.60 -10.66
C ALA A 36 -8.33 2.42 -11.60
N LYS A 37 -9.10 1.32 -11.45
CA LYS A 37 -10.36 1.10 -12.15
C LYS A 37 -11.38 2.18 -11.85
N ASP A 38 -11.45 2.61 -10.60
CA ASP A 38 -12.34 3.67 -10.12
C ASP A 38 -11.85 5.08 -10.50
N GLY A 39 -10.68 5.19 -11.17
CA GLY A 39 -10.16 6.43 -11.74
C GLY A 39 -9.06 7.11 -10.94
N TYR A 40 -8.60 6.53 -9.82
CA TYR A 40 -7.51 7.12 -9.05
C TYR A 40 -6.19 7.04 -9.80
N ARG A 41 -5.46 8.16 -9.84
CA ARG A 41 -4.13 8.26 -10.44
C ARG A 41 -3.09 7.77 -9.43
N ILE A 42 -2.57 6.57 -9.64
CA ILE A 42 -1.69 5.89 -8.69
C ILE A 42 -0.33 5.65 -9.33
N TRP A 43 0.72 6.07 -8.63
CA TRP A 43 2.08 5.63 -8.91
C TRP A 43 2.53 4.65 -7.84
N TYR A 44 3.12 3.56 -8.27
CA TYR A 44 3.71 2.53 -7.40
C TYR A 44 4.88 1.88 -8.12
N ASP A 45 5.83 1.32 -7.37
CA ASP A 45 6.96 0.59 -7.93
C ASP A 45 6.54 -0.84 -8.32
N GLU A 46 6.61 -1.14 -9.62
CA GLU A 46 6.34 -2.51 -10.13
C GLU A 46 7.52 -3.47 -9.96
N GLY A 47 8.67 -2.99 -9.51
CA GLY A 47 9.96 -3.65 -9.54
C GLY A 47 10.84 -3.02 -10.63
N ILE A 48 11.59 -2.02 -10.22
CA ILE A 48 12.55 -1.33 -11.07
C ILE A 48 13.73 -2.27 -11.34
N ASP A 49 14.25 -2.26 -12.56
CA ASP A 49 15.34 -3.14 -12.98
C ASP A 49 16.57 -3.01 -12.06
N PRO A 50 17.19 -4.14 -11.69
CA PRO A 50 18.45 -4.11 -10.94
C PRO A 50 19.52 -3.34 -11.72
N GLY A 51 20.07 -2.27 -11.11
CA GLY A 51 21.11 -1.44 -11.72
C GLY A 51 20.67 -0.02 -12.06
N SER A 52 19.38 0.34 -11.93
CA SER A 52 18.95 1.73 -11.97
C SER A 52 19.22 2.44 -10.63
N GLU A 53 19.33 3.76 -10.65
CA GLU A 53 19.40 4.59 -9.43
C GLU A 53 18.04 4.61 -8.72
N TRP A 54 17.62 3.45 -8.22
CA TRP A 54 16.32 3.21 -7.62
C TRP A 54 15.92 4.23 -6.53
N PRO A 55 16.81 4.59 -5.58
CA PRO A 55 16.44 5.56 -4.55
C PRO A 55 16.04 6.92 -5.14
N GLU A 56 16.70 7.37 -6.22
CA GLU A 56 16.42 8.65 -6.86
C GLU A 56 15.06 8.65 -7.57
N ILE A 57 14.73 7.56 -8.27
CA ILE A 57 13.44 7.42 -8.96
C ILE A 57 12.29 7.45 -7.95
N ILE A 58 12.39 6.66 -6.88
CA ILE A 58 11.40 6.61 -5.79
C ILE A 58 11.25 7.99 -5.14
N ALA A 59 12.37 8.62 -4.77
CA ALA A 59 12.37 9.93 -4.13
C ALA A 59 11.75 11.00 -5.02
N THR A 60 12.02 10.97 -6.34
CA THR A 60 11.45 11.90 -7.31
C THR A 60 9.94 11.75 -7.38
N HIS A 61 9.42 10.53 -7.55
CA HIS A 61 7.98 10.30 -7.60
C HIS A 61 7.29 10.63 -6.27
N LEU A 62 7.87 10.25 -5.16
CA LEU A 62 7.34 10.57 -3.84
C LEU A 62 7.39 12.09 -3.58
N ASN A 63 8.43 12.78 -4.04
CA ASN A 63 8.51 14.23 -3.91
C ASN A 63 7.51 14.97 -4.80
N SER A 64 7.15 14.42 -5.95
CA SER A 64 6.21 15.03 -6.89
C SER A 64 4.74 14.68 -6.63
N CYS A 65 4.44 13.59 -5.91
CA CYS A 65 3.08 13.18 -5.60
C CYS A 65 2.38 14.17 -4.65
N ASP A 66 1.05 14.18 -4.65
CA ASP A 66 0.22 14.99 -3.75
C ASP A 66 -0.11 14.26 -2.46
N SER A 67 -0.29 12.96 -2.56
CA SER A 67 -0.69 12.09 -1.45
C SER A 67 0.14 10.82 -1.45
N CYS A 68 0.30 10.21 -0.28
CA CYS A 68 0.99 8.95 -0.10
C CYS A 68 0.09 7.98 0.66
N ILE A 69 -0.09 6.77 0.12
CA ILE A 69 -0.67 5.65 0.84
C ILE A 69 0.44 4.66 1.15
N ALA A 70 0.63 4.33 2.43
CA ALA A 70 1.53 3.27 2.86
C ALA A 70 0.75 2.03 3.30
N PHE A 71 1.03 0.89 2.67
CA PHE A 71 0.51 -0.40 3.11
C PHE A 71 1.39 -0.96 4.22
N ILE A 72 0.79 -1.13 5.40
CA ILE A 72 1.48 -1.58 6.60
C ILE A 72 1.20 -3.07 6.81
N SER A 73 2.26 -3.83 6.92
CA SER A 73 2.30 -5.26 7.20
C SER A 73 3.58 -5.56 7.97
N GLU A 74 3.73 -6.76 8.48
CA GLU A 74 4.99 -7.18 9.09
C GLU A 74 6.16 -7.12 8.08
N ASN A 75 5.91 -7.46 6.81
CA ASN A 75 6.90 -7.36 5.75
C ASN A 75 7.34 -5.90 5.51
N SER A 76 6.39 -4.96 5.46
CA SER A 76 6.70 -3.55 5.24
C SER A 76 7.43 -2.92 6.42
N LEU A 77 7.05 -3.28 7.66
CA LEU A 77 7.72 -2.81 8.87
C LEU A 77 9.17 -3.31 8.97
N ASN A 78 9.45 -4.50 8.43
CA ASN A 78 10.80 -5.05 8.35
C ASN A 78 11.58 -4.60 7.11
N SER A 79 10.95 -3.91 6.16
CA SER A 79 11.58 -3.40 4.95
C SER A 79 12.26 -2.04 5.18
N HIS A 80 13.58 -1.98 4.95
CA HIS A 80 14.31 -0.71 4.99
C HIS A 80 13.79 0.32 3.99
N ASN A 81 13.40 -0.15 2.79
CA ASN A 81 12.90 0.73 1.74
C ASN A 81 11.55 1.32 2.12
N CYS A 82 10.59 0.51 2.57
CA CYS A 82 9.29 1.00 3.01
C CYS A 82 9.42 2.03 4.15
N ARG A 83 10.28 1.76 5.13
CA ARG A 83 10.55 2.72 6.22
C ARG A 83 11.15 4.04 5.72
N ARG A 84 12.06 3.99 4.74
CA ARG A 84 12.63 5.21 4.13
C ARG A 84 11.57 6.00 3.38
N GLU A 85 10.69 5.34 2.63
CA GLU A 85 9.60 5.97 1.90
C GLU A 85 8.62 6.66 2.86
N VAL A 86 8.19 5.98 3.92
CA VAL A 86 7.35 6.56 4.97
C VAL A 86 8.02 7.79 5.59
N ASN A 87 9.28 7.66 6.02
CA ASN A 87 10.02 8.77 6.62
C ASN A 87 10.14 9.96 5.67
N PHE A 88 10.42 9.69 4.39
CA PHE A 88 10.55 10.74 3.39
C PHE A 88 9.22 11.42 3.08
N ALA A 89 8.12 10.66 2.99
CA ALA A 89 6.77 11.21 2.83
C ALA A 89 6.39 12.16 3.97
N LEU A 90 6.65 11.74 5.21
CA LEU A 90 6.39 12.56 6.41
C LEU A 90 7.31 13.80 6.45
N LEU A 91 8.60 13.67 6.14
CA LEU A 91 9.55 14.78 6.04
C LEU A 91 9.09 15.82 5.00
N LYS A 92 8.59 15.36 3.86
CA LYS A 92 8.07 16.21 2.78
C LYS A 92 6.64 16.71 3.07
N LYS A 93 6.09 16.41 4.25
CA LYS A 93 4.74 16.83 4.67
C LYS A 93 3.66 16.44 3.65
N LYS A 94 3.82 15.26 3.03
CA LYS A 94 2.80 14.73 2.13
C LYS A 94 1.52 14.41 2.90
N ARG A 95 0.37 14.52 2.24
CA ARG A 95 -0.88 13.99 2.78
C ARG A 95 -0.74 12.48 2.87
N PHE A 96 -0.60 11.97 4.09
CA PHE A 96 -0.20 10.60 4.33
C PHE A 96 -1.36 9.80 4.93
N PHE A 97 -1.52 8.58 4.45
CA PHE A 97 -2.56 7.66 4.88
C PHE A 97 -1.99 6.24 4.98
N SER A 98 -2.29 5.54 6.07
CA SER A 98 -1.87 4.15 6.24
C SER A 98 -3.02 3.19 5.99
N VAL A 99 -2.77 2.13 5.23
CA VAL A 99 -3.65 0.96 5.11
C VAL A 99 -2.97 -0.21 5.78
N VAL A 100 -3.45 -0.58 6.95
CA VAL A 100 -2.92 -1.70 7.73
C VAL A 100 -3.56 -2.99 7.21
N LEU A 101 -2.75 -3.89 6.64
CA LEU A 101 -3.22 -5.10 5.98
C LEU A 101 -3.55 -6.22 6.95
N GLU A 102 -2.83 -6.30 8.05
CA GLU A 102 -2.91 -7.36 9.06
C GLU A 102 -2.58 -6.78 10.44
N GLU A 103 -2.93 -7.48 11.49
CA GLU A 103 -2.53 -7.10 12.84
C GLU A 103 -1.00 -7.19 12.95
N VAL A 104 -0.35 -6.08 13.33
CA VAL A 104 1.10 -5.97 13.40
C VAL A 104 1.54 -5.33 14.71
N GLN A 105 2.70 -5.73 15.21
CA GLN A 105 3.36 -5.07 16.32
C GLN A 105 4.39 -4.07 15.79
N MET A 106 4.12 -2.78 15.96
CA MET A 106 5.02 -1.71 15.54
C MET A 106 6.12 -1.49 16.59
N SER A 107 7.29 -1.05 16.15
CA SER A 107 8.27 -0.50 17.05
C SER A 107 7.79 0.85 17.58
N LEU A 108 8.19 1.24 18.79
CA LEU A 108 7.83 2.54 19.39
C LEU A 108 8.11 3.73 18.46
N GLY A 109 9.21 3.68 17.71
CA GLY A 109 9.54 4.75 16.74
C GLY A 109 8.57 4.82 15.57
N MET A 110 8.12 3.68 15.04
CA MET A 110 7.14 3.64 13.96
C MET A 110 5.75 4.03 14.48
N GLU A 111 5.37 3.56 15.65
CA GLU A 111 4.14 3.93 16.31
C GLU A 111 4.04 5.45 16.52
N MET A 112 5.11 6.06 17.06
CA MET A 112 5.20 7.51 17.24
C MET A 112 5.06 8.26 15.91
N GLN A 113 5.67 7.77 14.83
CA GLN A 113 5.59 8.42 13.51
C GLN A 113 4.18 8.33 12.90
N LEU A 114 3.53 7.17 13.01
CA LEU A 114 2.22 6.93 12.40
C LEU A 114 1.05 7.41 13.27
N SER A 115 1.24 7.61 14.59
CA SER A 115 0.18 8.06 15.51
C SER A 115 -0.45 9.41 15.12
N ALA A 116 0.29 10.27 14.43
CA ALA A 116 -0.20 11.57 13.95
C ALA A 116 -0.86 11.48 12.54
N THR A 117 -0.96 10.30 11.95
CA THR A 117 -1.50 10.10 10.61
C THR A 117 -2.83 9.36 10.66
N GLN A 118 -3.63 9.50 9.58
CA GLN A 118 -4.85 8.71 9.44
C GLN A 118 -4.51 7.28 9.01
N SER A 119 -5.19 6.31 9.61
CA SER A 119 -5.02 4.90 9.32
C SER A 119 -6.36 4.20 9.13
N ILE A 120 -6.39 3.21 8.27
CA ILE A 120 -7.52 2.29 8.08
C ILE A 120 -7.02 0.86 8.18
N PHE A 121 -7.73 0.03 8.90
CA PHE A 121 -7.33 -1.35 9.19
C PHE A 121 -8.11 -2.29 8.25
N LYS A 122 -7.49 -2.66 7.12
CA LYS A 122 -8.11 -3.49 6.08
C LYS A 122 -8.68 -4.79 6.65
N TYR A 123 -7.96 -5.42 7.55
CA TYR A 123 -8.34 -6.71 8.14
C TYR A 123 -9.58 -6.68 9.03
N THR A 124 -10.05 -5.50 9.43
CA THR A 124 -11.26 -5.36 10.27
C THR A 124 -12.56 -5.31 9.46
N TYR A 125 -12.49 -5.14 8.14
CA TYR A 125 -13.68 -5.03 7.29
C TYR A 125 -14.14 -6.40 6.81
N SER A 126 -15.45 -6.63 6.87
CA SER A 126 -16.09 -7.88 6.44
C SER A 126 -16.08 -8.06 4.93
N SER A 127 -15.97 -6.97 4.17
CA SER A 127 -15.99 -7.00 2.71
C SER A 127 -15.10 -5.91 2.11
N ASP A 128 -14.63 -6.16 0.89
CA ASP A 128 -13.89 -5.16 0.12
C ASP A 128 -14.74 -3.92 -0.17
N LYS A 129 -16.05 -4.08 -0.33
CA LYS A 129 -16.97 -2.95 -0.54
C LYS A 129 -16.97 -1.98 0.65
N GLU A 130 -17.05 -2.49 1.87
CA GLU A 130 -16.99 -1.66 3.08
C GLU A 130 -15.63 -0.98 3.21
N PHE A 131 -14.55 -1.72 2.97
CA PHE A 131 -13.20 -1.18 2.98
C PHE A 131 -13.03 -0.02 1.98
N PHE A 132 -13.42 -0.21 0.71
CA PHE A 132 -13.29 0.84 -0.30
C PHE A 132 -14.19 2.03 -0.02
N THR A 133 -15.41 1.80 0.47
CA THR A 133 -16.29 2.89 0.90
C THR A 133 -15.58 3.75 1.94
N LYS A 134 -14.96 3.12 2.94
CA LYS A 134 -14.23 3.84 3.99
C LYS A 134 -12.95 4.51 3.50
N LEU A 135 -12.18 3.82 2.66
CA LEU A 135 -10.96 4.36 2.06
C LEU A 135 -11.26 5.65 1.28
N TYR A 136 -12.35 5.66 0.50
CA TYR A 136 -12.71 6.79 -0.36
C TYR A 136 -13.35 7.97 0.40
N GLU A 137 -13.66 7.84 1.69
CA GLU A 137 -14.03 8.99 2.54
C GLU A 137 -12.85 9.94 2.77
N ALA A 138 -11.61 9.51 2.55
CA ALA A 138 -10.44 10.34 2.68
C ALA A 138 -10.43 11.44 1.59
N LYS A 139 -10.89 12.64 1.94
CA LYS A 139 -11.13 13.77 1.01
C LYS A 139 -9.93 14.08 0.10
N PHE A 140 -8.71 13.95 0.62
CA PHE A 140 -7.52 14.25 -0.16
C PHE A 140 -7.27 13.26 -1.29
N LEU A 141 -7.80 12.03 -1.22
CA LEU A 141 -7.74 11.06 -2.31
C LEU A 141 -8.61 11.52 -3.49
N GLN A 142 -9.72 12.19 -3.22
CA GLN A 142 -10.64 12.69 -4.26
C GLN A 142 -9.97 13.68 -5.22
N GLU A 143 -8.95 14.41 -4.75
CA GLU A 143 -8.18 15.33 -5.59
C GLU A 143 -7.31 14.59 -6.65
N CYS A 144 -7.04 13.31 -6.41
CA CYS A 144 -6.29 12.44 -7.30
C CYS A 144 -7.20 11.60 -8.22
N LEU A 145 -8.51 11.85 -8.20
CA LEU A 145 -9.48 11.16 -9.03
C LEU A 145 -9.47 11.73 -10.46
N GLY A 146 -9.45 10.86 -11.43
CA GLY A 146 -9.62 11.13 -12.85
C GLY A 146 -10.77 10.30 -13.41
N ASP A 147 -10.71 9.96 -14.69
CA ASP A 147 -11.73 9.15 -15.33
C ASP A 147 -11.59 7.67 -14.95
N PRO A 148 -12.69 6.98 -14.65
CA PRO A 148 -12.68 5.54 -14.41
C PRO A 148 -12.16 4.75 -15.62
N ASN A 149 -11.42 3.69 -15.34
CA ASN A 149 -10.94 2.77 -16.38
C ASN A 149 -11.57 1.37 -16.22
N PRO A 150 -12.71 1.12 -16.90
CA PRO A 150 -13.43 -0.14 -16.77
C PRO A 150 -12.66 -1.37 -17.32
N ASP A 151 -11.65 -1.14 -18.16
CA ASP A 151 -10.86 -2.21 -18.78
C ASP A 151 -9.90 -2.89 -17.80
N ILE A 152 -9.67 -2.29 -16.65
CA ILE A 152 -8.83 -2.89 -15.59
C ILE A 152 -9.59 -4.06 -14.96
N ILE A 153 -8.99 -5.24 -15.07
CA ILE A 153 -9.48 -6.46 -14.42
C ILE A 153 -8.83 -6.56 -13.05
N VAL A 154 -9.65 -6.46 -12.01
CA VAL A 154 -9.18 -6.60 -10.62
C VAL A 154 -8.84 -8.06 -10.35
N SER A 155 -7.60 -8.30 -9.98
CA SER A 155 -7.09 -9.63 -9.66
C SER A 155 -7.60 -10.10 -8.30
N LYS A 156 -7.63 -11.42 -8.10
CA LYS A 156 -7.87 -12.03 -6.79
C LYS A 156 -6.52 -12.33 -6.12
N PRO A 157 -6.45 -12.33 -4.78
CA PRO A 157 -5.23 -12.72 -4.06
C PRO A 157 -4.69 -14.09 -4.49
N SER A 158 -5.58 -15.03 -4.83
CA SER A 158 -5.23 -16.35 -5.36
C SER A 158 -4.44 -16.31 -6.67
N ASP A 159 -4.61 -15.26 -7.47
CA ASP A 159 -3.90 -15.13 -8.76
C ASP A 159 -2.39 -14.89 -8.59
N TYR A 160 -1.96 -14.56 -7.37
CA TYR A 160 -0.57 -14.27 -7.01
C TYR A 160 0.10 -15.39 -6.20
N THR A 161 -0.61 -16.48 -5.87
CA THR A 161 -0.12 -17.53 -4.94
C THR A 161 0.70 -18.61 -5.60
N GLU A 162 0.73 -18.74 -6.93
CA GLU A 162 1.40 -19.87 -7.60
C GLU A 162 2.93 -19.90 -7.47
N ASN A 163 3.58 -18.81 -7.04
CA ASN A 163 5.05 -18.73 -6.94
C ASN A 163 5.61 -18.61 -5.51
N LEU A 164 4.76 -18.63 -4.48
CA LEU A 164 5.24 -18.50 -3.09
C LEU A 164 5.72 -19.83 -2.49
N LYS A 165 5.38 -20.98 -3.09
CA LYS A 165 5.92 -22.29 -2.67
C LYS A 165 7.42 -22.41 -2.90
N ASP A 166 7.98 -21.63 -3.84
CA ASP A 166 9.40 -21.65 -4.16
C ASP A 166 10.25 -20.70 -3.28
N LEU A 167 9.61 -19.81 -2.52
CA LEU A 167 10.29 -18.81 -1.68
C LEU A 167 10.23 -19.08 -0.18
N PHE A 168 9.30 -19.90 0.29
CA PHE A 168 9.14 -20.25 1.70
C PHE A 168 8.76 -21.72 1.82
N GLY A 169 9.57 -22.48 2.55
CA GLY A 169 9.24 -23.86 2.93
C GLY A 169 7.87 -23.93 3.64
N SER A 170 7.21 -25.07 3.53
CA SER A 170 5.79 -25.32 3.80
C SER A 170 5.30 -25.21 5.25
N ASP A 171 6.06 -24.68 6.20
CA ASP A 171 5.76 -24.87 7.64
C ASP A 171 5.40 -23.63 8.48
N ASP A 172 5.33 -22.42 7.91
CA ASP A 172 5.16 -21.18 8.73
C ASP A 172 3.77 -20.50 8.65
N LEU A 173 2.71 -21.21 8.27
CA LEU A 173 1.39 -20.60 8.01
C LEU A 173 0.35 -20.76 9.15
N VAL A 174 0.76 -20.99 10.39
CA VAL A 174 -0.20 -21.02 11.51
C VAL A 174 0.14 -19.92 12.51
N ARG A 175 -0.44 -18.72 12.35
CA ARG A 175 -0.40 -17.67 13.36
C ARG A 175 -1.68 -17.67 14.18
N LYS A 176 -1.52 -17.66 15.52
CA LYS A 176 -2.60 -17.55 16.51
C LYS A 176 -3.15 -16.13 16.57
N PRO A 177 -4.46 -15.92 16.81
CA PRO A 177 -5.03 -14.59 16.98
C PRO A 177 -4.58 -13.95 18.28
N PHE A 178 -4.22 -12.67 18.23
CA PHE A 178 -3.92 -11.84 19.40
C PHE A 178 -5.18 -11.14 19.92
N SER A 179 -5.24 -10.91 21.23
CA SER A 179 -6.41 -10.44 21.97
C SER A 179 -6.57 -8.91 21.95
N ASP A 180 -7.84 -8.48 21.97
CA ASP A 180 -8.41 -7.13 21.96
C ASP A 180 -7.98 -6.18 23.10
N LYS A 181 -6.72 -5.80 23.23
CA LYS A 181 -6.30 -4.99 24.41
C LYS A 181 -5.78 -3.57 24.15
N TRP A 182 -5.89 -3.01 22.93
CA TRP A 182 -5.24 -1.73 22.63
C TRP A 182 -6.16 -0.57 22.22
N PHE A 183 -7.47 -0.65 22.40
CA PHE A 183 -8.40 0.41 21.99
C PHE A 183 -9.45 0.78 23.04
N LEU A 184 -9.05 0.97 24.30
CA LEU A 184 -9.87 1.67 25.32
C LEU A 184 -8.93 2.41 26.27
N GLU A 185 -8.61 3.65 25.92
CA GLU A 185 -8.51 4.82 26.81
C GLU A 185 -8.19 6.07 25.96
#